data_3306d5afa906e80c767f34f5008f61a4
#
_entry.id   3306d5afa906e80c767f34f5008f61a4
#
_cell.length_a   1.000
_cell.length_b   1.000
_cell.length_c   1.000
_cell.angle_alpha   90.00
_cell.angle_beta   90.00
_cell.angle_gamma   90.00
#
_symmetry.space_group_name_H-M   'P 1'
#
loop_
_entity.id
_entity.type
_entity.pdbx_description
1 polymer ?
#
loop_
_entity_poly.entity_id
_entity_poly.type
_entity_poly.pdbx_seq_one_letter_code
_entity_poly.pdbx_strand_id
1 'polypeptide(L)'
;MKLDVSSLAHTKWECKYHIVFAPKYRRQVIYGKVKQDIGQMLRKLCEYKGIEIIEAEACKDHIHMLVSIPPKYSVSQIMGYLKGKSSLMIYEKYANMKYKYGNRHFWCRGYYVSTVGRNRRAIEQYIRNQLQEDYTDDQMSIKEYIDSFTGQPVKEGK
;
A
#
# COMPACT_ATOMS: atom_id res chain seq x y z
N MET A 1 -6.32 9.19 32.26
CA MET A 1 -6.75 9.77 30.97
C MET A 1 -5.60 9.66 29.98
N LYS A 2 -5.85 8.96 28.91
CA LYS A 2 -4.85 8.77 27.88
C LYS A 2 -4.75 10.07 27.07
N LEU A 3 -3.64 10.76 27.13
CA LEU A 3 -3.40 11.93 26.29
C LEU A 3 -3.19 11.49 24.85
N ASP A 4 -3.92 12.10 23.92
CA ASP A 4 -3.77 11.85 22.48
C ASP A 4 -2.45 12.41 21.91
N VAL A 5 -1.59 12.89 22.75
CA VAL A 5 -0.32 13.51 22.40
C VAL A 5 0.81 12.58 22.76
N SER A 6 1.56 12.14 21.76
CA SER A 6 2.77 11.36 21.97
C SER A 6 3.96 12.27 22.20
N SER A 7 4.97 11.79 22.91
CA SER A 7 6.19 12.55 23.16
C SER A 7 7.43 11.73 22.85
N LEU A 8 8.40 12.36 22.17
CA LEU A 8 9.72 11.84 21.92
C LEU A 8 10.70 12.85 22.48
N ALA A 9 11.39 12.51 23.60
CA ALA A 9 12.17 13.47 24.39
C ALA A 9 11.29 14.64 24.80
N HIS A 10 11.61 15.88 24.39
CA HIS A 10 10.81 17.06 24.68
C HIS A 10 9.79 17.43 23.60
N THR A 11 9.72 16.63 22.54
CA THR A 11 8.83 16.89 21.41
C THR A 11 7.46 16.26 21.64
N LYS A 12 6.40 17.05 21.52
CA LYS A 12 5.01 16.60 21.56
C LYS A 12 4.48 16.52 20.13
N TRP A 13 3.71 15.49 19.81
CA TRP A 13 3.20 15.31 18.46
C TRP A 13 1.85 14.57 18.41
N GLU A 14 1.06 14.93 17.40
CA GLU A 14 -0.20 14.30 17.03
C GLU A 14 -0.24 14.18 15.51
N CYS A 15 0.45 13.19 14.97
CA CYS A 15 0.54 12.99 13.52
C CYS A 15 -0.30 11.77 13.14
N LYS A 16 -1.61 11.99 12.95
CA LYS A 16 -2.58 10.96 12.61
C LYS A 16 -2.98 11.07 11.15
N TYR A 17 -3.03 9.93 10.47
CA TYR A 17 -3.30 9.86 9.04
C TYR A 17 -4.28 8.74 8.72
N HIS A 18 -5.29 9.03 7.91
CA HIS A 18 -6.07 8.02 7.22
C HIS A 18 -5.33 7.65 5.95
N ILE A 19 -5.00 6.37 5.79
CA ILE A 19 -4.23 5.86 4.66
C ILE A 19 -5.02 4.74 4.01
N VAL A 20 -5.13 4.79 2.68
CA VAL A 20 -5.77 3.74 1.88
C VAL A 20 -4.81 3.30 0.79
N PHE A 21 -4.66 1.99 0.65
CA PHE A 21 -3.87 1.39 -0.43
C PHE A 21 -4.49 0.07 -0.86
N ALA A 22 -4.22 -0.34 -2.07
CA ALA A 22 -4.92 -1.45 -2.70
C ALA A 22 -3.95 -2.40 -3.40
N PRO A 23 -4.31 -3.69 -3.51
CA PRO A 23 -3.59 -4.61 -4.38
C PRO A 23 -3.64 -4.14 -5.82
N LYS A 24 -2.61 -4.47 -6.60
CA LYS A 24 -2.53 -4.12 -8.00
C LYS A 24 -3.75 -4.67 -8.76
N TYR A 25 -4.34 -3.83 -9.62
CA TYR A 25 -5.58 -4.10 -10.35
C TYR A 25 -6.80 -4.32 -9.44
N ARG A 26 -6.76 -3.85 -8.20
CA ARG A 26 -7.84 -4.01 -7.21
C ARG A 26 -8.30 -5.47 -7.10
N ARG A 27 -7.39 -6.40 -7.18
CA ARG A 27 -7.72 -7.81 -7.07
C ARG A 27 -8.32 -8.12 -5.71
N GLN A 28 -9.41 -8.86 -5.69
CA GLN A 28 -10.14 -9.20 -4.47
C GLN A 28 -9.47 -10.39 -3.78
N VAL A 29 -8.25 -10.21 -3.31
CA VAL A 29 -7.43 -11.27 -2.70
C VAL A 29 -7.36 -11.19 -1.18
N ILE A 30 -7.82 -10.07 -0.59
CA ILE A 30 -7.75 -9.83 0.85
C ILE A 30 -8.99 -10.42 1.52
N TYR A 31 -8.99 -11.72 1.73
CA TYR A 31 -10.07 -12.44 2.41
C TYR A 31 -9.53 -13.68 3.11
N GLY A 32 -10.30 -14.25 4.02
CA GLY A 32 -9.97 -15.50 4.71
C GLY A 32 -8.61 -15.45 5.41
N LYS A 33 -7.82 -16.48 5.24
CA LYS A 33 -6.50 -16.61 5.85
C LYS A 33 -5.52 -15.54 5.39
N VAL A 34 -5.55 -15.19 4.11
CA VAL A 34 -4.72 -14.13 3.53
C VAL A 34 -4.97 -12.78 4.22
N LYS A 35 -6.23 -12.45 4.44
CA LYS A 35 -6.63 -11.23 5.16
C LYS A 35 -6.02 -11.17 6.56
N GLN A 36 -6.11 -12.27 7.31
CA GLN A 36 -5.55 -12.36 8.66
C GLN A 36 -4.03 -12.18 8.65
N ASP A 37 -3.36 -12.85 7.73
CA ASP A 37 -1.90 -12.80 7.61
C ASP A 37 -1.41 -11.42 7.22
N ILE A 38 -2.06 -10.76 6.27
CA ILE A 38 -1.73 -9.39 5.87
C ILE A 38 -1.92 -8.43 7.05
N GLY A 39 -3.03 -8.56 7.78
CA GLY A 39 -3.29 -7.75 8.97
C GLY A 39 -2.18 -7.90 10.02
N GLN A 40 -1.76 -9.12 10.28
CA GLN A 40 -0.67 -9.41 11.24
C GLN A 40 0.67 -8.87 10.76
N MET A 41 0.98 -9.01 9.46
CA MET A 41 2.20 -8.48 8.86
C MET A 41 2.28 -6.96 9.01
N LEU A 42 1.21 -6.26 8.65
CA LEU A 42 1.15 -4.80 8.76
C LEU A 42 1.26 -4.33 10.21
N ARG A 43 0.58 -5.01 11.13
CA ARG A 43 0.68 -4.69 12.57
C ARG A 43 2.12 -4.82 13.06
N LYS A 44 2.78 -5.91 12.73
CA LYS A 44 4.16 -6.17 13.13
C LYS A 44 5.13 -5.14 12.57
N LEU A 45 4.97 -4.81 11.29
CA LEU A 45 5.78 -3.79 10.62
C LEU A 45 5.60 -2.41 11.27
N CYS A 46 4.37 -2.06 11.64
CA CYS A 46 4.09 -0.80 12.35
C CYS A 46 4.74 -0.79 13.73
N GLU A 47 4.65 -1.88 14.47
CA GLU A 47 5.29 -2.03 15.79
C GLU A 47 6.79 -1.75 15.74
N TYR A 48 7.49 -2.29 14.74
CA TYR A 48 8.93 -2.07 14.57
C TYR A 48 9.31 -0.61 14.38
N LYS A 49 8.41 0.21 13.87
CA LYS A 49 8.64 1.65 13.62
C LYS A 49 8.00 2.55 14.67
N GLY A 50 7.38 1.99 15.70
CA GLY A 50 6.68 2.77 16.70
C GLY A 50 5.44 3.47 16.17
N ILE A 51 4.84 2.92 15.12
CA ILE A 51 3.60 3.42 14.53
C ILE A 51 2.42 2.78 15.26
N GLU A 52 1.53 3.61 15.79
CA GLU A 52 0.30 3.13 16.42
C GLU A 52 -0.80 2.99 15.37
N ILE A 53 -1.40 1.81 15.30
CA ILE A 53 -2.61 1.59 14.51
C ILE A 53 -3.81 1.87 15.41
N ILE A 54 -4.52 2.97 15.13
CA ILE A 54 -5.70 3.38 15.89
C ILE A 54 -6.92 2.60 15.42
N GLU A 55 -7.10 2.50 14.10
CA GLU A 55 -8.13 1.72 13.45
C GLU A 55 -7.54 1.09 12.19
N ALA A 56 -8.02 -0.07 11.82
CA ALA A 56 -7.68 -0.69 10.55
C ALA A 56 -8.85 -1.52 10.04
N GLU A 57 -9.10 -1.45 8.75
CA GLU A 57 -10.13 -2.23 8.08
C GLU A 57 -9.52 -2.82 6.80
N ALA A 58 -9.59 -4.13 6.67
CA ALA A 58 -9.16 -4.82 5.48
C ALA A 58 -10.38 -5.24 4.68
N CYS A 59 -10.57 -4.62 3.53
CA CYS A 59 -11.57 -5.00 2.56
C CYS A 59 -10.94 -5.91 1.50
N LYS A 60 -11.76 -6.59 0.71
CA LYS A 60 -11.25 -7.56 -0.29
C LYS A 60 -10.26 -6.94 -1.28
N ASP A 61 -10.45 -5.68 -1.62
CA ASP A 61 -9.70 -4.97 -2.66
C ASP A 61 -8.95 -3.73 -2.15
N HIS A 62 -8.90 -3.50 -0.84
CA HIS A 62 -8.12 -2.40 -0.27
C HIS A 62 -7.95 -2.52 1.24
N ILE A 63 -6.97 -1.79 1.75
CA ILE A 63 -6.73 -1.61 3.18
C ILE A 63 -6.98 -0.15 3.53
N HIS A 64 -7.70 0.08 4.62
CA HIS A 64 -7.85 1.40 5.24
C HIS A 64 -7.29 1.36 6.65
N MET A 65 -6.39 2.28 6.95
CA MET A 65 -5.76 2.38 8.27
C MET A 65 -5.82 3.82 8.79
N LEU A 66 -6.13 3.99 10.05
CA LEU A 66 -5.87 5.24 10.78
C LEU A 66 -4.66 4.98 11.67
N VAL A 67 -3.57 5.69 11.40
CA VAL A 67 -2.29 5.47 12.07
C VAL A 67 -1.75 6.76 12.66
N SER A 68 -1.00 6.62 13.75
CA SER A 68 -0.21 7.69 14.36
C SER A 68 1.26 7.43 14.06
N ILE A 69 1.88 8.34 13.31
CA ILE A 69 3.25 8.19 12.82
C ILE A 69 4.17 9.18 13.55
N PRO A 70 5.30 8.72 14.14
CA PRO A 70 6.27 9.63 14.74
C PRO A 70 6.78 10.66 13.72
N PRO A 71 6.97 11.94 14.12
CA PRO A 71 7.34 13.00 13.18
C PRO A 71 8.72 12.84 12.52
N LYS A 72 9.54 11.94 13.03
CA LYS A 72 10.84 11.60 12.41
C LYS A 72 10.70 10.86 11.08
N TYR A 73 9.51 10.36 10.76
CA TYR A 73 9.24 9.66 9.51
C TYR A 73 8.27 10.46 8.63
N SER A 74 8.53 10.50 7.34
CA SER A 74 7.54 10.98 6.38
C SER A 74 6.51 9.87 6.08
N VAL A 75 5.32 10.27 5.65
CA VAL A 75 4.29 9.30 5.22
C VAL A 75 4.81 8.44 4.06
N SER A 76 5.51 9.05 3.09
CA SER A 76 6.05 8.31 1.94
C SER A 76 7.09 7.27 2.35
N GLN A 77 7.96 7.57 3.32
CA GLN A 77 8.90 6.59 3.86
C GLN A 77 8.18 5.39 4.48
N ILE A 78 7.17 5.68 5.30
CA ILE A 78 6.38 4.62 5.96
C ILE A 78 5.61 3.80 4.93
N MET A 79 5.01 4.43 3.93
CA MET A 79 4.28 3.69 2.90
C MET A 79 5.20 2.84 2.04
N GLY A 80 6.38 3.35 1.68
CA GLY A 80 7.39 2.55 1.00
C GLY A 80 7.82 1.33 1.81
N TYR A 81 8.03 1.53 3.10
CA TYR A 81 8.38 0.46 4.05
C TYR A 81 7.25 -0.57 4.18
N LEU A 82 6.03 -0.15 4.48
CA LEU A 82 4.89 -1.05 4.69
C LEU A 82 4.56 -1.85 3.42
N LYS A 83 4.49 -1.19 2.28
CA LYS A 83 4.15 -1.84 1.01
C LYS A 83 5.28 -2.75 0.53
N GLY A 84 6.53 -2.31 0.61
CA GLY A 84 7.67 -3.10 0.18
C GLY A 84 7.89 -4.34 1.03
N LYS A 85 7.91 -4.19 2.34
CA LYS A 85 8.12 -5.32 3.27
C LYS A 85 6.96 -6.30 3.27
N SER A 86 5.71 -5.80 3.27
CA SER A 86 4.55 -6.67 3.24
C SER A 86 4.46 -7.45 1.92
N SER A 87 4.81 -6.85 0.78
CA SER A 87 4.88 -7.57 -0.50
C SER A 87 5.82 -8.77 -0.44
N LEU A 88 7.02 -8.57 0.11
CA LEU A 88 7.99 -9.65 0.27
C LEU A 88 7.45 -10.75 1.20
N MET A 89 6.85 -10.38 2.32
CA MET A 89 6.27 -11.33 3.28
C MET A 89 5.12 -12.12 2.69
N ILE A 90 4.25 -11.45 1.92
CA ILE A 90 3.12 -12.08 1.24
C ILE A 90 3.62 -13.11 0.20
N TYR A 91 4.58 -12.75 -0.61
CA TYR A 91 5.13 -13.64 -1.63
C TYR A 91 5.94 -14.79 -1.07
N GLU A 92 6.57 -14.60 0.08
CA GLU A 92 7.26 -15.68 0.79
C GLU A 92 6.27 -16.72 1.32
N LYS A 93 5.15 -16.27 1.87
CA LYS A 93 4.13 -17.15 2.43
C LYS A 93 3.19 -17.73 1.35
N TYR A 94 2.90 -16.97 0.32
CA TYR A 94 1.99 -17.32 -0.77
C TYR A 94 2.72 -17.22 -2.12
N ALA A 95 3.63 -18.16 -2.36
CA ALA A 95 4.50 -18.16 -3.53
C ALA A 95 3.73 -18.14 -4.87
N ASN A 96 2.56 -18.77 -4.93
CA ASN A 96 1.72 -18.77 -6.11
C ASN A 96 1.19 -17.37 -6.49
N MET A 97 1.03 -16.47 -5.53
CA MET A 97 0.63 -15.08 -5.83
C MET A 97 1.71 -14.32 -6.58
N LYS A 98 2.99 -14.60 -6.28
CA LYS A 98 4.12 -14.01 -6.98
C LYS A 98 4.07 -14.29 -8.48
N TYR A 99 3.73 -15.50 -8.87
CA TYR A 99 3.58 -15.87 -10.28
C TYR A 99 2.37 -15.21 -10.93
N LYS A 100 1.24 -15.13 -10.20
CA LYS A 100 0.03 -14.44 -10.68
C LYS A 100 0.29 -12.99 -11.03
N TYR A 101 1.16 -12.31 -10.28
CA TYR A 101 1.47 -10.89 -10.45
C TYR A 101 2.75 -10.66 -11.23
N GLY A 102 3.32 -11.69 -11.86
CA GLY A 102 4.50 -11.59 -12.72
C GLY A 102 5.75 -11.06 -12.04
N ASN A 103 6.00 -11.46 -10.78
CA ASN A 103 7.11 -10.98 -9.94
C ASN A 103 7.06 -9.46 -9.68
N ARG A 104 5.94 -8.81 -9.95
CA ARG A 104 5.75 -7.37 -9.73
C ARG A 104 5.24 -7.11 -8.32
N HIS A 105 5.04 -5.83 -8.01
CA HIS A 105 4.56 -5.41 -6.71
C HIS A 105 3.16 -5.95 -6.42
N PHE A 106 2.97 -6.46 -5.21
CA PHE A 106 1.64 -6.90 -4.76
C PHE A 106 0.65 -5.73 -4.70
N TRP A 107 1.12 -4.58 -4.20
CA TRP A 107 0.31 -3.37 -4.06
C TRP A 107 0.39 -2.50 -5.31
N CYS A 108 -0.69 -1.79 -5.60
CA CYS A 108 -0.68 -0.77 -6.64
C CYS A 108 0.24 0.37 -6.26
N ARG A 109 0.65 1.14 -7.25
CA ARG A 109 1.47 2.33 -7.06
C ARG A 109 0.65 3.41 -6.34
N GLY A 110 1.29 4.14 -5.42
CA GLY A 110 0.63 5.21 -4.70
C GLY A 110 -0.26 4.76 -3.55
N TYR A 111 -0.92 5.72 -2.95
CA TYR A 111 -1.83 5.54 -1.83
C TYR A 111 -2.65 6.81 -1.67
N TYR A 112 -3.77 6.70 -0.95
CA TYR A 112 -4.53 7.86 -0.50
C TYR A 112 -4.14 8.19 0.94
N VAL A 113 -3.95 9.48 1.26
CA VAL A 113 -3.66 9.93 2.62
C VAL A 113 -4.44 11.20 2.95
N SER A 114 -4.99 11.27 4.15
CA SER A 114 -5.69 12.45 4.67
C SER A 114 -5.43 12.61 6.16
N THR A 115 -5.25 13.85 6.60
CA THR A 115 -5.18 14.20 8.02
C THR A 115 -6.53 14.64 8.57
N VAL A 116 -7.52 14.83 7.71
CA VAL A 116 -8.85 15.35 8.02
C VAL A 116 -9.85 14.21 7.94
N GLY A 117 -10.23 13.61 9.00
CA GLY A 117 -11.27 12.62 9.11
C GLY A 117 -11.47 11.65 7.91
N ARG A 118 -12.30 10.65 8.10
CA ARG A 118 -12.59 9.66 7.07
C ARG A 118 -13.56 10.25 6.02
N ASN A 119 -13.04 10.57 4.84
CA ASN A 119 -13.84 11.02 3.71
C ASN A 119 -14.16 9.82 2.81
N ARG A 120 -15.31 9.17 3.04
CA ARG A 120 -15.73 7.97 2.30
C ARG A 120 -15.81 8.22 0.79
N ARG A 121 -16.33 9.37 0.39
CA ARG A 121 -16.48 9.71 -1.02
C ARG A 121 -15.13 9.83 -1.74
N ALA A 122 -14.16 10.48 -1.11
CA ALA A 122 -12.81 10.61 -1.65
C ALA A 122 -12.10 9.25 -1.71
N ILE A 123 -12.28 8.42 -0.70
CA ILE A 123 -11.71 7.07 -0.64
C ILE A 123 -12.30 6.18 -1.75
N GLU A 124 -13.61 6.17 -1.91
CA GLU A 124 -14.28 5.41 -2.97
C GLU A 124 -13.83 5.87 -4.36
N GLN A 125 -13.69 7.17 -4.56
CA GLN A 125 -13.21 7.73 -5.82
C GLN A 125 -11.77 7.31 -6.10
N TYR A 126 -10.90 7.35 -5.09
CA TYR A 126 -9.52 6.89 -5.20
C TYR A 126 -9.45 5.42 -5.62
N ILE A 127 -10.19 4.55 -4.93
CA ILE A 127 -10.21 3.11 -5.21
C ILE A 127 -10.74 2.84 -6.63
N ARG A 128 -11.78 3.54 -7.04
CA ARG A 128 -12.38 3.40 -8.37
C ARG A 128 -11.40 3.78 -9.47
N ASN A 129 -10.64 4.85 -9.28
CA ASN A 129 -9.67 5.35 -10.27
C ASN A 129 -8.39 4.53 -10.31
N GLN A 130 -8.07 3.81 -9.25
CA GLN A 130 -6.80 3.08 -9.12
C GLN A 130 -6.64 2.00 -10.20
N LEU A 131 -7.70 1.31 -10.54
CA LEU A 131 -7.66 0.27 -11.57
C LEU A 131 -7.24 0.86 -12.93
N GLN A 132 -7.80 2.02 -13.28
CA GLN A 132 -7.46 2.70 -14.52
C GLN A 132 -6.01 3.19 -14.52
N GLU A 133 -5.54 3.71 -13.39
CA GLU A 133 -4.16 4.15 -13.24
C GLU A 133 -3.17 2.98 -13.37
N ASP A 134 -3.49 1.83 -12.81
CA ASP A 134 -2.65 0.62 -12.92
C ASP A 134 -2.50 0.19 -14.39
N TYR A 135 -3.58 0.19 -15.16
CA TYR A 135 -3.54 -0.14 -16.58
C TYR A 135 -2.74 0.90 -17.37
N THR A 136 -2.89 2.17 -17.05
CA THR A 136 -2.15 3.26 -17.70
C THR A 136 -0.66 3.14 -17.43
N ASP A 137 -0.25 2.88 -16.19
CA ASP A 137 1.15 2.66 -15.81
C ASP A 137 1.76 1.50 -16.58
N ASP A 138 1.05 0.39 -16.70
CA ASP A 138 1.54 -0.78 -17.45
C ASP A 138 1.69 -0.49 -18.94
N GLN A 139 0.76 0.27 -19.51
CA GLN A 139 0.85 0.69 -20.91
C GLN A 139 2.04 1.62 -21.16
N MET A 140 2.32 2.53 -20.24
CA MET A 140 3.50 3.40 -20.31
C MET A 140 4.79 2.59 -20.22
N SER A 141 4.86 1.63 -19.33
CA SER A 141 6.01 0.74 -19.19
C SER A 141 6.27 -0.06 -20.48
N ILE A 142 5.22 -0.52 -21.16
CA ILE A 142 5.32 -1.21 -22.44
C ILE A 142 5.87 -0.28 -23.53
N LYS A 143 5.46 0.99 -23.54
CA LYS A 143 5.96 2.00 -24.50
C LYS A 143 7.43 2.33 -24.29
N GLU A 144 7.95 2.20 -23.09
CA GLU A 144 9.36 2.40 -22.77
C GLU A 144 10.24 1.26 -23.32
N TYR A 145 9.66 0.09 -23.60
CA TYR A 145 10.33 -1.03 -24.23
C TYR A 145 10.26 -0.94 -25.75
N ILE A 146 10.85 0.09 -26.29
CA ILE A 146 11.05 0.17 -27.73
C ILE A 146 12.43 -0.41 -28.06
N ASP A 147 12.45 -1.39 -28.93
CA ASP A 147 13.71 -1.95 -29.47
C ASP A 147 14.47 -0.85 -30.17
N SER A 148 15.67 -0.53 -29.68
CA SER A 148 16.53 0.50 -30.25
C SER A 148 17.00 0.19 -31.65
N PHE A 149 16.92 -1.04 -32.13
CA PHE A 149 17.32 -1.45 -33.44
C PHE A 149 16.21 -1.39 -34.49
N THR A 150 15.00 -1.71 -34.11
CA THR A 150 13.86 -1.77 -35.02
C THR A 150 12.90 -0.61 -34.89
N GLY A 151 12.98 0.15 -33.78
CA GLY A 151 12.00 1.20 -33.44
C GLY A 151 10.61 0.65 -33.12
N GLN A 152 10.51 -0.67 -33.00
CA GLN A 152 9.24 -1.34 -32.69
C GLN A 152 9.15 -1.66 -31.20
N PRO A 153 7.94 -1.71 -30.63
CA PRO A 153 7.79 -2.14 -29.26
C PRO A 153 8.34 -3.57 -29.10
N VAL A 154 9.16 -3.76 -28.09
CA VAL A 154 9.59 -5.11 -27.73
C VAL A 154 8.34 -5.85 -27.27
N LYS A 155 7.93 -6.89 -28.00
CA LYS A 155 6.89 -7.78 -27.54
C LYS A 155 7.44 -8.52 -26.35
N GLU A 156 6.85 -8.32 -25.19
CA GLU A 156 7.12 -9.21 -24.06
C GLU A 156 6.93 -10.64 -24.58
N GLY A 157 7.95 -11.46 -24.40
CA GLY A 157 7.91 -12.84 -24.84
C GLY A 157 6.69 -13.53 -24.24
N LYS A 158 5.88 -13.99 -25.15
CA LYS A 158 4.78 -14.87 -24.74
C LYS A 158 5.37 -16.18 -24.25
#